data_64c26dd496be6f87bd4a1e4938facd06
#
_entry.id   64c26dd496be6f87bd4a1e4938facd06
#
_cell.length_a   1.000
_cell.length_b   1.000
_cell.length_c   1.000
_cell.angle_alpha   90.00
_cell.angle_beta   90.00
_cell.angle_gamma   90.00
#
_symmetry.space_group_name_H-M   'P 1'
#
loop_
_entity.id
_entity.type
_entity.pdbx_description
1 polymer ?
#
loop_
_entity_poly.entity_id
_entity_poly.type
_entity_poly.pdbx_seq_one_letter_code
_entity_poly.pdbx_strand_id
1 'polypeptide(L)'
;MREMKDSGIEWIGVIPADWDLKRIQHTIDEIKVKNSPVQTEQVLSLVKDKGVMLYEDKGDVGNKAKENVSEYKLAYPNTLIVNSMNILIGSVGISNYFGCVSPVYYVFKETTEADLRFINYIFSTREFQKELRKYANGILEIRLRVSASDIFKRKIPLPSKNIQKAIADFLDTKCAKIDALTADIQTQIDTLEQYKRSVITEAVTKGLNPEVEMKDSGIEEVGKIPGTWIKTRFKYVAEIKSNLVSPEGYEEYPQISPDNIEKNAGKLLAYNSVEEAGIISGNHLFYKGQILYSKIRPNLNKVIIAPFDGLCSADMYPIESNQMTKFILYMMLSDYFVEQVSIVIHDRVKMPKINQDELGEIRVVIPIPGDQIDIVRYLDEKCGEIDAIITEKKEQFSTLNEYKKSLIYEYVTGKKEVPAI
;
A
#
# COMPACT_ATOMS: atom_id res chain seq x y z
N MET A 1 -21.61 31.57 -18.99
CA MET A 1 -21.44 30.79 -17.73
C MET A 1 -22.81 30.30 -17.31
N ARG A 2 -22.93 29.04 -16.89
CA ARG A 2 -24.19 28.47 -16.37
C ARG A 2 -24.55 29.16 -15.08
N GLU A 3 -25.84 29.43 -14.89
CA GLU A 3 -26.36 29.98 -13.62
C GLU A 3 -26.24 28.94 -12.50
N MET A 4 -25.74 29.36 -11.33
CA MET A 4 -25.49 28.51 -10.18
C MET A 4 -26.35 28.98 -9.00
N LYS A 5 -26.80 28.04 -8.15
CA LYS A 5 -27.49 28.31 -6.89
C LYS A 5 -26.81 27.59 -5.72
N ASP A 6 -26.94 28.17 -4.53
CA ASP A 6 -26.50 27.48 -3.30
C ASP A 6 -27.41 26.28 -3.03
N SER A 7 -26.85 25.12 -2.78
CA SER A 7 -27.57 23.91 -2.42
C SER A 7 -28.07 23.92 -0.96
N GLY A 8 -27.53 24.77 -0.10
CA GLY A 8 -27.73 24.77 1.33
C GLY A 8 -27.14 23.53 2.03
N ILE A 9 -26.28 22.78 1.35
CA ILE A 9 -25.63 21.56 1.87
C ILE A 9 -24.13 21.72 1.78
N GLU A 10 -23.44 21.72 2.93
CA GLU A 10 -22.03 22.03 3.06
C GLU A 10 -21.13 21.22 2.10
N TRP A 11 -21.32 19.89 2.03
CA TRP A 11 -20.46 19.05 1.20
C TRP A 11 -20.69 19.23 -0.32
N ILE A 12 -21.84 19.75 -0.72
CA ILE A 12 -22.18 20.01 -2.12
C ILE A 12 -21.74 21.43 -2.53
N GLY A 13 -22.07 22.44 -1.69
CA GLY A 13 -21.89 23.85 -2.00
C GLY A 13 -22.85 24.32 -3.10
N VAL A 14 -22.32 24.99 -4.13
CA VAL A 14 -23.13 25.46 -5.26
C VAL A 14 -23.36 24.37 -6.29
N ILE A 15 -24.57 24.40 -6.91
CA ILE A 15 -24.99 23.51 -8.01
C ILE A 15 -25.61 24.34 -9.13
N PRO A 16 -25.75 23.81 -10.36
CA PRO A 16 -26.50 24.45 -11.41
C PRO A 16 -27.94 24.78 -10.99
N ALA A 17 -28.43 25.95 -11.39
CA ALA A 17 -29.76 26.44 -11.00
C ALA A 17 -30.91 25.51 -11.44
N ASP A 18 -30.71 24.79 -12.55
CA ASP A 18 -31.64 23.82 -13.14
C ASP A 18 -31.58 22.42 -12.50
N TRP A 19 -30.63 22.16 -11.56
CA TRP A 19 -30.54 20.87 -10.88
C TRP A 19 -31.39 20.82 -9.61
N ASP A 20 -32.04 19.69 -9.37
CA ASP A 20 -32.79 19.42 -8.15
C ASP A 20 -31.90 18.83 -7.05
N LEU A 21 -32.34 19.01 -5.81
CA LEU A 21 -31.86 18.30 -4.63
C LEU A 21 -32.87 17.25 -4.20
N LYS A 22 -32.56 15.99 -4.36
CA LYS A 22 -33.45 14.90 -3.95
C LYS A 22 -32.86 14.03 -2.87
N ARG A 23 -33.70 13.47 -2.01
CA ARG A 23 -33.26 12.43 -1.06
C ARG A 23 -32.95 11.17 -1.81
N ILE A 24 -31.91 10.44 -1.38
CA ILE A 24 -31.45 9.18 -1.98
C ILE A 24 -32.56 8.13 -2.06
N GLN A 25 -33.52 8.12 -1.09
CA GLN A 25 -34.68 7.23 -1.12
C GLN A 25 -35.56 7.34 -2.38
N HIS A 26 -35.45 8.42 -3.15
CA HIS A 26 -36.18 8.60 -4.42
C HIS A 26 -35.33 8.15 -5.64
N THR A 27 -34.07 7.77 -5.43
CA THR A 27 -33.16 7.45 -6.52
C THR A 27 -32.78 5.96 -6.56
N ILE A 28 -32.81 5.29 -5.42
CA ILE A 28 -32.48 3.86 -5.29
C ILE A 28 -33.43 3.16 -4.31
N ASP A 29 -33.72 1.87 -4.58
CA ASP A 29 -34.45 0.96 -3.73
C ASP A 29 -33.57 -0.18 -3.21
N GLU A 30 -33.74 -0.57 -1.94
CA GLU A 30 -33.00 -1.68 -1.36
C GLU A 30 -33.61 -3.03 -1.74
N ILE A 31 -32.81 -3.93 -2.29
CA ILE A 31 -33.13 -5.34 -2.50
C ILE A 31 -32.76 -6.11 -1.24
N LYS A 32 -33.78 -6.67 -0.54
CA LYS A 32 -33.59 -7.41 0.72
C LYS A 32 -33.75 -8.92 0.59
N VAL A 33 -33.63 -9.45 -0.64
CA VAL A 33 -33.82 -10.87 -0.90
C VAL A 33 -32.65 -11.67 -0.32
N LYS A 34 -32.98 -12.60 0.58
CA LYS A 34 -31.99 -13.54 1.13
C LYS A 34 -31.76 -14.69 0.15
N ASN A 35 -30.58 -15.29 0.23
CA ASN A 35 -30.21 -16.50 -0.47
C ASN A 35 -30.79 -17.76 0.20
N SER A 36 -32.07 -17.73 0.53
CA SER A 36 -32.77 -18.82 1.20
C SER A 36 -34.15 -19.07 0.56
N PRO A 37 -34.38 -20.23 -0.09
CA PRO A 37 -33.43 -21.33 -0.26
C PRO A 37 -32.18 -20.89 -1.04
N VAL A 38 -31.06 -21.58 -0.87
CA VAL A 38 -29.79 -21.23 -1.53
C VAL A 38 -29.96 -21.30 -3.05
N GLN A 39 -29.87 -20.15 -3.70
CA GLN A 39 -29.96 -19.99 -5.17
C GLN A 39 -28.56 -19.94 -5.81
N THR A 40 -27.55 -19.54 -5.03
CA THR A 40 -26.17 -19.45 -5.51
C THR A 40 -25.19 -19.62 -4.35
N GLU A 41 -24.08 -20.30 -4.61
CA GLU A 41 -22.92 -20.37 -3.72
C GLU A 41 -21.83 -19.35 -4.10
N GLN A 42 -22.03 -18.64 -5.23
CA GLN A 42 -21.09 -17.63 -5.71
C GLN A 42 -21.10 -16.42 -4.79
N VAL A 43 -20.07 -16.31 -3.96
CA VAL A 43 -19.89 -15.17 -3.06
C VAL A 43 -19.22 -14.04 -3.80
N LEU A 44 -19.77 -12.83 -3.64
CA LEU A 44 -19.18 -11.59 -4.16
C LEU A 44 -18.51 -10.81 -3.04
N SER A 45 -17.38 -10.23 -3.35
CA SER A 45 -16.63 -9.32 -2.49
C SER A 45 -16.64 -7.91 -3.05
N LEU A 46 -16.63 -6.94 -2.15
CA LEU A 46 -16.50 -5.53 -2.48
C LEU A 46 -15.13 -5.05 -1.97
N VAL A 47 -14.22 -4.81 -2.88
CA VAL A 47 -12.86 -4.37 -2.60
C VAL A 47 -12.73 -2.89 -2.94
N LYS A 48 -12.20 -2.12 -2.00
CA LYS A 48 -11.99 -0.68 -2.20
C LYS A 48 -11.18 -0.43 -3.47
N ASP A 49 -11.58 0.57 -4.24
CA ASP A 49 -10.97 1.01 -5.51
C ASP A 49 -11.01 -0.03 -6.66
N LYS A 50 -11.43 -1.29 -6.40
CA LYS A 50 -11.62 -2.35 -7.40
C LYS A 50 -13.09 -2.66 -7.68
N GLY A 51 -14.00 -2.26 -6.77
CA GLY A 51 -15.42 -2.53 -6.92
C GLY A 51 -15.82 -3.96 -6.54
N VAL A 52 -16.89 -4.46 -7.18
CA VAL A 52 -17.45 -5.80 -6.94
C VAL A 52 -16.71 -6.84 -7.78
N MET A 53 -16.27 -7.92 -7.15
CA MET A 53 -15.54 -9.03 -7.79
C MET A 53 -15.93 -10.38 -7.17
N LEU A 54 -15.53 -11.47 -7.78
CA LEU A 54 -15.69 -12.79 -7.19
C LEU A 54 -14.83 -12.90 -5.91
N TYR A 55 -15.36 -13.64 -4.94
CA TYR A 55 -14.63 -13.81 -3.66
C TYR A 55 -13.28 -14.50 -3.84
N GLU A 56 -13.16 -15.43 -4.76
CA GLU A 56 -11.93 -16.14 -5.10
C GLU A 56 -10.85 -15.24 -5.70
N ASP A 57 -11.24 -14.17 -6.42
CA ASP A 57 -10.33 -13.24 -7.09
C ASP A 57 -9.79 -12.14 -6.14
N LYS A 58 -10.35 -12.01 -4.93
CA LYS A 58 -9.96 -10.93 -4.01
C LYS A 58 -8.58 -11.14 -3.34
N GLY A 59 -8.02 -12.35 -3.38
CA GLY A 59 -6.83 -12.74 -2.63
C GLY A 59 -7.08 -12.69 -1.11
N ASP A 60 -6.05 -12.40 -0.32
CA ASP A 60 -6.10 -12.37 1.15
C ASP A 60 -6.68 -11.05 1.72
N VAL A 61 -7.38 -10.27 0.92
CA VAL A 61 -7.94 -8.98 1.35
C VAL A 61 -9.28 -9.18 2.07
N GLY A 62 -9.40 -8.65 3.29
CA GLY A 62 -10.65 -8.63 4.06
C GLY A 62 -11.00 -9.97 4.74
N ASN A 63 -12.22 -10.04 5.28
CA ASN A 63 -12.67 -11.19 6.07
C ASN A 63 -12.95 -12.43 5.20
N LYS A 64 -12.80 -13.62 5.80
CA LYS A 64 -13.21 -14.89 5.17
C LYS A 64 -14.74 -14.95 5.04
N ALA A 65 -15.22 -15.51 3.93
CA ALA A 65 -16.64 -15.83 3.75
C ALA A 65 -17.05 -16.92 4.73
N LYS A 66 -18.33 -16.92 5.12
CA LYS A 66 -18.90 -18.04 5.90
C LYS A 66 -19.17 -19.22 4.97
N GLU A 67 -19.04 -20.44 5.46
CA GLU A 67 -19.39 -21.66 4.72
C GLU A 67 -20.88 -21.70 4.37
N ASN A 68 -21.74 -21.30 5.32
CA ASN A 68 -23.17 -21.20 5.09
C ASN A 68 -23.56 -19.82 4.55
N VAL A 69 -23.97 -19.78 3.28
CA VAL A 69 -24.39 -18.56 2.56
C VAL A 69 -25.89 -18.33 2.53
N SER A 70 -26.70 -19.14 3.23
CA SER A 70 -28.17 -18.98 3.23
C SER A 70 -28.65 -17.65 3.83
N GLU A 71 -27.88 -17.07 4.75
CA GLU A 71 -28.19 -15.76 5.33
C GLU A 71 -27.71 -14.58 4.49
N TYR A 72 -26.93 -14.84 3.42
CA TYR A 72 -26.42 -13.80 2.54
C TYR A 72 -27.56 -13.17 1.74
N LYS A 73 -27.36 -11.96 1.24
CA LYS A 73 -28.30 -11.28 0.35
C LYS A 73 -27.96 -11.58 -1.10
N LEU A 74 -28.97 -11.78 -1.93
CA LEU A 74 -28.75 -11.92 -3.36
C LEU A 74 -28.37 -10.58 -3.98
N ALA A 75 -27.39 -10.62 -4.86
CA ALA A 75 -26.94 -9.51 -5.66
C ALA A 75 -27.07 -9.88 -7.16
N TYR A 76 -27.48 -8.92 -7.94
CA TYR A 76 -27.75 -9.12 -9.36
C TYR A 76 -26.84 -8.24 -10.22
N PRO A 77 -26.62 -8.58 -11.50
CA PRO A 77 -25.98 -7.65 -12.43
C PRO A 77 -26.72 -6.29 -12.43
N ASN A 78 -25.97 -5.21 -12.56
CA ASN A 78 -26.44 -3.84 -12.51
C ASN A 78 -27.12 -3.45 -11.19
N THR A 79 -26.66 -4.00 -10.04
CA THR A 79 -27.05 -3.53 -8.71
C THR A 79 -25.86 -2.85 -8.03
N LEU A 80 -26.14 -1.79 -7.27
CA LEU A 80 -25.15 -1.09 -6.47
C LEU A 80 -24.96 -1.80 -5.13
N ILE A 81 -23.75 -2.28 -4.89
CA ILE A 81 -23.38 -2.93 -3.64
C ILE A 81 -22.66 -1.93 -2.75
N VAL A 82 -23.07 -1.82 -1.50
CA VAL A 82 -22.50 -0.91 -0.51
C VAL A 82 -22.18 -1.66 0.77
N ASN A 83 -20.95 -1.57 1.23
CA ASN A 83 -20.55 -2.13 2.51
C ASN A 83 -20.86 -1.13 3.63
N SER A 84 -21.84 -1.44 4.49
CA SER A 84 -22.29 -0.55 5.56
C SER A 84 -21.20 -0.10 6.53
N MET A 85 -20.13 -0.89 6.69
CA MET A 85 -19.00 -0.60 7.58
C MET A 85 -17.90 0.21 6.89
N ASN A 86 -17.73 0.01 5.59
CA ASN A 86 -16.61 0.57 4.82
C ASN A 86 -17.07 1.62 3.78
N ILE A 87 -18.35 2.02 3.79
CA ILE A 87 -18.87 3.08 2.91
C ILE A 87 -18.11 4.40 3.14
N LEU A 88 -17.67 4.65 4.38
CA LEU A 88 -16.94 5.85 4.78
C LEU A 88 -15.53 5.95 4.15
N ILE A 89 -15.06 4.87 3.57
CA ILE A 89 -13.77 4.81 2.83
C ILE A 89 -13.97 4.45 1.35
N GLY A 90 -15.23 4.52 0.86
CA GLY A 90 -15.54 4.31 -0.54
C GLY A 90 -15.74 2.86 -0.96
N SER A 91 -16.09 1.96 -0.03
CA SER A 91 -16.44 0.58 -0.37
C SER A 91 -17.85 0.52 -0.98
N VAL A 92 -17.94 0.83 -2.25
CA VAL A 92 -19.15 0.89 -3.09
C VAL A 92 -18.79 0.44 -4.50
N GLY A 93 -19.73 -0.19 -5.22
CA GLY A 93 -19.51 -0.59 -6.60
C GLY A 93 -20.73 -1.24 -7.23
N ILE A 94 -20.82 -1.18 -8.55
CA ILE A 94 -21.86 -1.85 -9.32
C ILE A 94 -21.42 -3.29 -9.62
N SER A 95 -22.31 -4.24 -9.36
CA SER A 95 -22.07 -5.65 -9.66
C SER A 95 -22.33 -5.96 -11.13
N ASN A 96 -21.38 -6.67 -11.73
CA ASN A 96 -21.55 -7.31 -13.06
C ASN A 96 -22.00 -8.78 -12.93
N TYR A 97 -22.12 -9.29 -11.70
CA TYR A 97 -22.32 -10.70 -11.41
C TYR A 97 -23.65 -10.96 -10.73
N PHE A 98 -24.23 -12.13 -10.98
CA PHE A 98 -25.22 -12.73 -10.10
C PHE A 98 -24.47 -13.52 -9.01
N GLY A 99 -24.82 -13.29 -7.76
CA GLY A 99 -24.17 -13.95 -6.63
C GLY A 99 -24.80 -13.55 -5.30
N CYS A 100 -24.10 -13.82 -4.20
CA CYS A 100 -24.55 -13.42 -2.88
C CYS A 100 -23.47 -12.62 -2.14
N VAL A 101 -23.92 -11.67 -1.30
CA VAL A 101 -23.07 -10.78 -0.52
C VAL A 101 -23.38 -10.92 0.97
N SER A 102 -22.39 -10.61 1.80
CA SER A 102 -22.53 -10.62 3.26
C SER A 102 -23.78 -9.85 3.73
N PRO A 103 -24.46 -10.30 4.79
CA PRO A 103 -25.64 -9.62 5.34
C PRO A 103 -25.42 -8.15 5.72
N VAL A 104 -24.19 -7.74 6.01
CA VAL A 104 -23.83 -6.35 6.34
C VAL A 104 -23.76 -5.45 5.12
N TYR A 105 -23.87 -5.97 3.91
CA TYR A 105 -23.90 -5.17 2.69
C TYR A 105 -25.33 -4.79 2.33
N TYR A 106 -25.49 -3.64 1.68
CA TYR A 106 -26.73 -3.23 1.05
C TYR A 106 -26.62 -3.51 -0.45
N VAL A 107 -27.75 -3.94 -1.02
CA VAL A 107 -27.91 -4.15 -2.46
C VAL A 107 -28.99 -3.21 -2.92
N PHE A 108 -28.66 -2.28 -3.81
CA PHE A 108 -29.60 -1.28 -4.33
C PHE A 108 -29.81 -1.45 -5.83
N LYS A 109 -31.04 -1.21 -6.28
CA LYS A 109 -31.39 -1.02 -7.69
C LYS A 109 -31.79 0.44 -7.93
N GLU A 110 -31.68 0.90 -9.16
CA GLU A 110 -32.11 2.25 -9.53
C GLU A 110 -33.65 2.38 -9.57
N THR A 111 -34.14 3.58 -9.35
CA THR A 111 -35.50 3.99 -9.69
C THR A 111 -35.52 4.53 -11.13
N THR A 112 -36.72 4.90 -11.63
CA THR A 112 -36.87 5.48 -12.96
C THR A 112 -36.17 6.83 -13.15
N GLU A 113 -35.92 7.55 -12.04
CA GLU A 113 -35.33 8.90 -12.05
C GLU A 113 -33.79 8.92 -12.01
N ALA A 114 -33.16 7.80 -11.67
CA ALA A 114 -31.70 7.74 -11.47
C ALA A 114 -30.98 6.89 -12.51
N ASP A 115 -29.72 7.23 -12.78
CA ASP A 115 -28.69 6.36 -13.37
C ASP A 115 -27.81 5.83 -12.23
N LEU A 116 -27.71 4.52 -12.11
CA LEU A 116 -27.00 3.90 -10.97
C LEU A 116 -25.50 4.20 -10.97
N ARG A 117 -24.87 4.41 -12.12
CA ARG A 117 -23.46 4.79 -12.24
C ARG A 117 -23.22 6.18 -11.70
N PHE A 118 -24.15 7.14 -11.99
CA PHE A 118 -24.09 8.47 -11.43
C PHE A 118 -24.17 8.44 -9.90
N ILE A 119 -25.10 7.64 -9.35
CA ILE A 119 -25.23 7.44 -7.90
C ILE A 119 -23.94 6.80 -7.32
N ASN A 120 -23.37 5.80 -7.98
CA ASN A 120 -22.11 5.19 -7.58
C ASN A 120 -20.96 6.20 -7.50
N TYR A 121 -20.86 7.11 -8.47
CA TYR A 121 -19.89 8.19 -8.43
C TYR A 121 -20.08 9.15 -7.24
N ILE A 122 -21.33 9.52 -6.91
CA ILE A 122 -21.62 10.32 -5.70
C ILE A 122 -21.10 9.60 -4.45
N PHE A 123 -21.42 8.31 -4.29
CA PHE A 123 -21.00 7.51 -3.14
C PHE A 123 -19.47 7.34 -3.06
N SER A 124 -18.79 7.48 -4.17
CA SER A 124 -17.33 7.40 -4.24
C SER A 124 -16.63 8.71 -3.87
N THR A 125 -17.35 9.85 -3.76
CA THR A 125 -16.75 11.14 -3.39
C THR A 125 -16.37 11.18 -1.91
N ARG A 126 -15.20 11.76 -1.60
CA ARG A 126 -14.75 11.98 -0.21
C ARG A 126 -15.71 12.90 0.57
N GLU A 127 -16.26 13.87 -0.09
CA GLU A 127 -17.17 14.86 0.49
C GLU A 127 -18.46 14.20 0.97
N PHE A 128 -19.04 13.32 0.16
CA PHE A 128 -20.22 12.55 0.56
C PHE A 128 -19.90 11.53 1.68
N GLN A 129 -18.73 10.90 1.64
CA GLN A 129 -18.26 9.98 2.69
C GLN A 129 -18.08 10.71 4.03
N LYS A 130 -17.53 11.94 4.02
CA LYS A 130 -17.44 12.81 5.21
C LYS A 130 -18.82 13.19 5.72
N GLU A 131 -19.77 13.50 4.83
CA GLU A 131 -21.15 13.76 5.22
C GLU A 131 -21.79 12.53 5.89
N LEU A 132 -21.62 11.34 5.31
CA LEU A 132 -22.13 10.10 5.90
C LEU A 132 -21.52 9.78 7.26
N ARG A 133 -20.26 10.18 7.51
CA ARG A 133 -19.58 9.97 8.80
C ARG A 133 -20.33 10.64 9.96
N LYS A 134 -21.01 11.77 9.73
CA LYS A 134 -21.82 12.47 10.73
C LYS A 134 -22.98 11.61 11.28
N TYR A 135 -23.37 10.56 10.55
CA TYR A 135 -24.50 9.68 10.85
C TYR A 135 -24.09 8.24 11.11
N ALA A 136 -22.79 8.01 11.18
CA ALA A 136 -22.26 6.68 11.46
C ALA A 136 -22.38 6.33 12.94
N ASN A 137 -22.79 5.11 13.23
CA ASN A 137 -22.96 4.59 14.58
C ASN A 137 -21.92 3.51 14.88
N GLY A 138 -21.32 3.53 16.06
CA GLY A 138 -20.34 2.54 16.53
C GLY A 138 -19.49 3.09 17.65
N ILE A 139 -18.92 2.21 18.48
CA ILE A 139 -18.06 2.57 19.62
C ILE A 139 -16.60 2.75 19.19
N LEU A 140 -16.17 1.98 18.19
CA LEU A 140 -14.81 2.02 17.67
C LEU A 140 -14.79 2.65 16.28
N GLU A 141 -13.87 3.57 16.03
CA GLU A 141 -13.71 4.21 14.71
C GLU A 141 -13.58 3.23 13.55
N ILE A 142 -12.95 2.09 13.78
CA ILE A 142 -12.76 1.02 12.78
C ILE A 142 -14.01 0.17 12.52
N ARG A 143 -15.10 0.36 13.28
CA ARG A 143 -16.36 -0.40 13.19
C ARG A 143 -17.60 0.48 13.07
N LEU A 144 -17.43 1.69 12.62
CA LEU A 144 -18.54 2.59 12.33
C LEU A 144 -19.43 2.01 11.22
N ARG A 145 -20.75 2.11 11.40
CA ARG A 145 -21.75 1.67 10.40
C ARG A 145 -22.67 2.81 10.06
N VAL A 146 -23.02 2.93 8.79
CA VAL A 146 -24.07 3.82 8.31
C VAL A 146 -25.28 2.97 7.96
N SER A 147 -26.45 3.26 8.57
CA SER A 147 -27.67 2.53 8.26
C SER A 147 -28.22 2.89 6.88
N ALA A 148 -28.95 1.97 6.24
CA ALA A 148 -29.63 2.26 4.98
C ALA A 148 -30.62 3.43 5.14
N SER A 149 -31.31 3.53 6.30
CA SER A 149 -32.20 4.63 6.61
C SER A 149 -31.50 5.99 6.64
N ASP A 150 -30.26 6.04 7.18
CA ASP A 150 -29.49 7.28 7.21
C ASP A 150 -28.97 7.64 5.81
N ILE A 151 -28.57 6.66 5.01
CA ILE A 151 -28.22 6.88 3.59
C ILE A 151 -29.44 7.46 2.85
N PHE A 152 -30.61 6.85 2.95
CA PHE A 152 -31.83 7.26 2.26
C PHE A 152 -32.28 8.69 2.58
N LYS A 153 -32.04 9.19 3.78
CA LYS A 153 -32.36 10.55 4.20
C LYS A 153 -31.42 11.62 3.62
N ARG A 154 -30.25 11.25 3.11
CA ARG A 154 -29.31 12.24 2.56
C ARG A 154 -29.81 12.79 1.25
N LYS A 155 -29.60 14.10 1.06
CA LYS A 155 -29.88 14.78 -0.19
C LYS A 155 -28.66 14.78 -1.08
N ILE A 156 -28.88 14.60 -2.37
CA ILE A 156 -27.86 14.64 -3.43
C ILE A 156 -28.33 15.54 -4.56
N PRO A 157 -27.41 16.13 -5.34
CA PRO A 157 -27.76 16.82 -6.58
C PRO A 157 -28.24 15.79 -7.60
N LEU A 158 -29.37 16.07 -8.23
CA LEU A 158 -29.99 15.16 -9.20
C LEU A 158 -30.40 15.94 -10.45
N PRO A 159 -29.60 15.97 -11.50
CA PRO A 159 -30.02 16.50 -12.80
C PRO A 159 -30.98 15.53 -13.50
N SER A 160 -31.48 15.93 -14.69
CA SER A 160 -32.26 15.02 -15.53
C SER A 160 -31.49 13.72 -15.84
N LYS A 161 -32.21 12.61 -16.01
CA LYS A 161 -31.57 11.29 -16.25
C LYS A 161 -30.62 11.28 -17.45
N ASN A 162 -30.90 12.07 -18.49
CA ASN A 162 -30.00 12.20 -19.65
C ASN A 162 -28.67 12.86 -19.27
N ILE A 163 -28.71 13.88 -18.40
CA ILE A 163 -27.48 14.55 -17.91
C ILE A 163 -26.70 13.60 -16.99
N GLN A 164 -27.41 12.87 -16.10
CA GLN A 164 -26.78 11.84 -15.25
C GLN A 164 -26.02 10.81 -16.09
N LYS A 165 -26.65 10.30 -17.15
CA LYS A 165 -26.04 9.34 -18.07
C LYS A 165 -24.84 9.93 -18.79
N ALA A 166 -24.95 11.15 -19.32
CA ALA A 166 -23.83 11.81 -19.98
C ALA A 166 -22.63 12.01 -19.05
N ILE A 167 -22.88 12.40 -17.78
CA ILE A 167 -21.84 12.51 -16.76
C ILE A 167 -21.22 11.14 -16.46
N ALA A 168 -22.01 10.11 -16.28
CA ALA A 168 -21.53 8.77 -16.00
C ALA A 168 -20.67 8.24 -17.16
N ASP A 169 -21.12 8.35 -18.42
CA ASP A 169 -20.39 7.92 -19.61
C ASP A 169 -19.04 8.66 -19.74
N PHE A 170 -19.03 9.97 -19.45
CA PHE A 170 -17.83 10.78 -19.45
C PHE A 170 -16.85 10.33 -18.34
N LEU A 171 -17.36 10.18 -17.12
CA LEU A 171 -16.56 9.74 -15.98
C LEU A 171 -16.03 8.32 -16.15
N ASP A 172 -16.84 7.39 -16.66
CA ASP A 172 -16.40 6.02 -16.97
C ASP A 172 -15.19 6.05 -17.92
N THR A 173 -15.28 6.87 -18.99
CA THR A 173 -14.19 7.00 -19.97
C THR A 173 -12.95 7.64 -19.36
N LYS A 174 -13.10 8.72 -18.59
CA LYS A 174 -11.97 9.46 -18.01
C LYS A 174 -11.31 8.69 -16.86
N CYS A 175 -12.12 8.11 -15.97
CA CYS A 175 -11.61 7.32 -14.85
C CYS A 175 -10.87 6.07 -15.35
N ALA A 176 -11.41 5.36 -16.35
CA ALA A 176 -10.72 4.21 -16.94
C ALA A 176 -9.34 4.58 -17.53
N LYS A 177 -9.23 5.75 -18.19
CA LYS A 177 -7.94 6.25 -18.67
C LYS A 177 -6.97 6.58 -17.54
N ILE A 178 -7.45 7.23 -16.46
CA ILE A 178 -6.62 7.55 -15.30
C ILE A 178 -6.17 6.25 -14.61
N ASP A 179 -7.06 5.28 -14.46
CA ASP A 179 -6.75 3.99 -13.84
C ASP A 179 -5.70 3.21 -14.65
N ALA A 180 -5.80 3.24 -15.97
CA ALA A 180 -4.79 2.64 -16.85
C ALA A 180 -3.41 3.34 -16.69
N LEU A 181 -3.40 4.68 -16.65
CA LEU A 181 -2.15 5.45 -16.43
C LEU A 181 -1.55 5.18 -15.04
N THR A 182 -2.37 5.13 -13.99
CA THR A 182 -1.86 4.84 -12.65
C THR A 182 -1.33 3.41 -12.52
N ALA A 183 -1.97 2.43 -13.19
CA ALA A 183 -1.47 1.05 -13.26
C ALA A 183 -0.13 0.97 -14.00
N ASP A 184 0.03 1.70 -15.10
CA ASP A 184 1.29 1.76 -15.85
C ASP A 184 2.41 2.40 -15.01
N ILE A 185 2.14 3.54 -14.33
CA ILE A 185 3.09 4.18 -13.43
C ILE A 185 3.50 3.23 -12.30
N GLN A 186 2.57 2.49 -11.71
CA GLN A 186 2.90 1.50 -10.68
C GLN A 186 3.83 0.41 -11.22
N THR A 187 3.56 -0.10 -12.42
CA THR A 187 4.43 -1.08 -13.09
C THR A 187 5.83 -0.53 -13.34
N GLN A 188 5.93 0.75 -13.74
CA GLN A 188 7.23 1.42 -13.92
C GLN A 188 7.98 1.54 -12.60
N ILE A 189 7.31 1.89 -11.49
CA ILE A 189 7.92 1.94 -10.14
C ILE A 189 8.46 0.56 -9.76
N ASP A 190 7.65 -0.49 -9.89
CA ASP A 190 8.04 -1.85 -9.54
C ASP A 190 9.26 -2.33 -10.38
N THR A 191 9.28 -1.98 -11.66
CA THR A 191 10.39 -2.27 -12.59
C THR A 191 11.67 -1.53 -12.19
N LEU A 192 11.56 -0.25 -11.81
CA LEU A 192 12.71 0.54 -11.34
C LEU A 192 13.27 0.00 -10.02
N GLU A 193 12.41 -0.42 -9.10
CA GLU A 193 12.82 -1.05 -7.84
C GLU A 193 13.54 -2.39 -8.09
N GLN A 194 13.08 -3.19 -9.05
CA GLN A 194 13.77 -4.42 -9.48
C GLN A 194 15.10 -4.11 -10.13
N TYR A 195 15.15 -3.15 -11.06
CA TYR A 195 16.37 -2.72 -11.71
C TYR A 195 17.43 -2.23 -10.71
N LYS A 196 17.02 -1.42 -9.72
CA LYS A 196 17.88 -0.97 -8.64
C LYS A 196 18.54 -2.15 -7.90
N ARG A 197 17.77 -3.17 -7.53
CA ARG A 197 18.29 -4.37 -6.87
C ARG A 197 19.25 -5.14 -7.76
N SER A 198 18.94 -5.28 -9.06
CA SER A 198 19.84 -5.94 -10.01
C SER A 198 21.17 -5.20 -10.13
N VAL A 199 21.16 -3.85 -10.25
CA VAL A 199 22.36 -3.02 -10.29
C VAL A 199 23.21 -3.20 -9.02
N ILE A 200 22.56 -3.18 -7.84
CA ILE A 200 23.25 -3.43 -6.57
C ILE A 200 23.88 -4.82 -6.57
N THR A 201 23.11 -5.85 -6.91
CA THR A 201 23.56 -7.25 -6.90
C THR A 201 24.75 -7.45 -7.85
N GLU A 202 24.66 -6.91 -9.05
CA GLU A 202 25.74 -7.00 -10.04
C GLU A 202 27.02 -6.33 -9.54
N ALA A 203 26.92 -5.09 -9.05
CA ALA A 203 28.08 -4.35 -8.57
C ALA A 203 28.78 -5.02 -7.38
N VAL A 204 27.99 -5.53 -6.39
CA VAL A 204 28.58 -6.18 -5.20
C VAL A 204 29.02 -7.62 -5.42
N THR A 205 28.71 -8.24 -6.57
CA THR A 205 29.12 -9.61 -6.89
C THR A 205 30.11 -9.70 -8.05
N LYS A 206 30.02 -8.79 -9.03
CA LYS A 206 30.84 -8.81 -10.25
C LYS A 206 31.89 -7.69 -10.29
N GLY A 207 31.73 -6.66 -9.44
CA GLY A 207 32.50 -5.44 -9.55
C GLY A 207 32.12 -4.57 -10.73
N LEU A 208 32.91 -3.56 -11.01
CA LEU A 208 32.65 -2.57 -12.05
C LEU A 208 33.49 -2.73 -13.31
N ASN A 209 34.57 -3.52 -13.23
CA ASN A 209 35.48 -3.73 -14.35
C ASN A 209 35.19 -5.07 -15.06
N PRO A 210 34.65 -5.06 -16.28
CA PRO A 210 34.29 -6.28 -17.02
C PRO A 210 35.52 -7.08 -17.50
N GLU A 211 36.71 -6.48 -17.50
CA GLU A 211 37.95 -7.11 -18.03
C GLU A 211 38.72 -7.92 -16.98
N VAL A 212 38.24 -8.00 -15.74
CA VAL A 212 38.92 -8.75 -14.69
C VAL A 212 38.76 -10.27 -14.87
N GLU A 213 39.81 -11.01 -14.57
CA GLU A 213 39.72 -12.46 -14.52
C GLU A 213 38.74 -12.90 -13.42
N MET A 214 37.77 -13.74 -13.78
CA MET A 214 36.73 -14.22 -12.88
C MET A 214 37.02 -15.63 -12.40
N LYS A 215 36.75 -15.91 -11.12
CA LYS A 215 36.79 -17.23 -10.50
C LYS A 215 35.43 -17.64 -9.94
N ASP A 216 35.23 -18.95 -9.79
CA ASP A 216 34.05 -19.46 -9.10
C ASP A 216 34.04 -19.06 -7.61
N SER A 217 32.98 -18.47 -7.14
CA SER A 217 32.82 -18.16 -5.72
C SER A 217 32.48 -19.39 -4.86
N GLY A 218 31.93 -20.42 -5.45
CA GLY A 218 31.34 -21.57 -4.75
C GLY A 218 30.12 -21.16 -3.88
N ILE A 219 29.44 -20.09 -4.26
CA ILE A 219 28.13 -19.64 -3.74
C ILE A 219 27.17 -19.63 -4.93
N GLU A 220 26.15 -20.48 -4.88
CA GLU A 220 25.25 -20.71 -6.02
C GLU A 220 24.58 -19.42 -6.49
N GLU A 221 24.08 -18.62 -5.54
CA GLU A 221 23.37 -17.36 -5.77
C GLU A 221 24.30 -16.23 -6.30
N VAL A 222 25.62 -16.40 -6.19
CA VAL A 222 26.61 -15.42 -6.67
C VAL A 222 27.24 -15.87 -7.99
N GLY A 223 27.59 -17.14 -8.13
CA GLY A 223 28.30 -17.68 -9.26
C GLY A 223 29.79 -17.21 -9.29
N LYS A 224 30.22 -16.58 -10.39
CA LYS A 224 31.59 -16.09 -10.54
C LYS A 224 31.81 -14.71 -9.93
N ILE A 225 33.01 -14.48 -9.35
CA ILE A 225 33.47 -13.21 -8.76
C ILE A 225 34.86 -12.83 -9.31
N PRO A 226 35.28 -11.55 -9.22
CA PRO A 226 36.67 -11.16 -9.56
C PRO A 226 37.72 -11.97 -8.81
N GLY A 227 38.78 -12.34 -9.50
CA GLY A 227 39.82 -13.22 -8.98
C GLY A 227 40.49 -12.74 -7.69
N THR A 228 40.55 -11.42 -7.48
CA THR A 228 41.12 -10.78 -6.28
C THR A 228 40.20 -10.78 -5.07
N TRP A 229 38.88 -11.05 -5.26
CA TRP A 229 37.92 -11.02 -4.16
C TRP A 229 37.96 -12.31 -3.34
N ILE A 230 37.52 -12.20 -2.08
CA ILE A 230 37.49 -13.34 -1.16
C ILE A 230 36.03 -13.73 -0.82
N LYS A 231 35.82 -15.04 -0.72
CA LYS A 231 34.62 -15.60 -0.10
C LYS A 231 34.86 -15.79 1.40
N THR A 232 33.89 -15.39 2.20
CA THR A 232 33.93 -15.56 3.65
C THR A 232 32.53 -15.73 4.22
N ARG A 233 32.35 -15.67 5.54
CA ARG A 233 31.05 -15.64 6.22
C ARG A 233 30.84 -14.28 6.83
N PHE A 234 29.55 -13.89 6.97
CA PHE A 234 29.16 -12.58 7.48
C PHE A 234 29.78 -12.27 8.85
N LYS A 235 29.84 -13.25 9.75
CA LYS A 235 30.45 -13.10 11.09
C LYS A 235 31.93 -12.69 11.12
N TYR A 236 32.66 -12.85 10.01
CA TYR A 236 34.06 -12.41 9.93
C TYR A 236 34.21 -10.99 9.38
N VAL A 237 33.15 -10.41 8.86
CA VAL A 237 33.17 -9.04 8.30
C VAL A 237 32.27 -8.07 9.05
N ALA A 238 31.39 -8.60 9.90
CA ALA A 238 30.44 -7.81 10.70
C ALA A 238 30.15 -8.48 12.04
N GLU A 239 30.02 -7.68 13.08
CA GLU A 239 29.74 -8.11 14.45
C GLU A 239 28.42 -7.57 14.92
N ILE A 240 27.56 -8.42 15.45
CA ILE A 240 26.27 -8.00 16.04
C ILE A 240 26.51 -7.49 17.45
N LYS A 241 26.25 -6.22 17.69
CA LYS A 241 26.38 -5.56 19.00
C LYS A 241 25.07 -5.64 19.78
N SER A 242 24.91 -6.74 20.52
CA SER A 242 23.72 -6.95 21.35
C SER A 242 23.85 -6.15 22.65
N ASN A 243 23.49 -4.87 22.63
CA ASN A 243 23.60 -3.95 23.79
C ASN A 243 22.19 -3.57 24.29
N LEU A 244 21.53 -4.50 25.00
CA LEU A 244 20.19 -4.33 25.53
C LEU A 244 20.25 -3.48 26.82
N VAL A 245 19.57 -2.31 26.81
CA VAL A 245 19.48 -1.38 27.92
C VAL A 245 18.04 -1.12 28.33
N SER A 246 17.83 -0.63 29.57
CA SER A 246 16.54 -0.04 29.97
C SER A 246 16.30 1.24 29.19
N PRO A 247 15.06 1.55 28.79
CA PRO A 247 14.74 2.86 28.19
C PRO A 247 14.87 4.03 29.16
N GLU A 248 14.95 3.80 30.45
CA GLU A 248 15.14 4.82 31.49
C GLU A 248 16.47 5.55 31.31
N GLY A 249 16.41 6.88 31.22
CA GLY A 249 17.56 7.75 30.93
C GLY A 249 17.83 7.97 29.44
N TYR A 250 16.98 7.40 28.55
CA TYR A 250 17.06 7.54 27.09
C TYR A 250 15.77 8.12 26.48
N GLU A 251 14.93 8.77 27.26
CA GLU A 251 13.58 9.21 26.88
C GLU A 251 13.58 10.08 25.62
N GLU A 252 14.55 10.94 25.46
CA GLU A 252 14.70 11.85 24.29
C GLU A 252 15.40 11.20 23.10
N TYR A 253 15.97 9.99 23.25
CA TYR A 253 16.68 9.32 22.16
C TYR A 253 15.71 8.87 21.07
N PRO A 254 16.11 8.94 19.80
CA PRO A 254 15.34 8.34 18.70
C PRO A 254 15.14 6.85 18.94
N GLN A 255 13.89 6.39 18.74
CA GLN A 255 13.54 4.96 18.79
C GLN A 255 13.28 4.44 17.39
N ILE A 256 14.01 3.40 17.00
CA ILE A 256 13.88 2.76 15.70
C ILE A 256 13.34 1.33 15.86
N SER A 257 12.25 1.07 15.19
CA SER A 257 11.65 -0.26 15.07
C SER A 257 11.68 -0.73 13.61
N PRO A 258 11.40 -2.01 13.32
CA PRO A 258 11.29 -2.46 11.94
C PRO A 258 10.32 -1.64 11.09
N ASP A 259 9.28 -1.03 11.68
CA ASP A 259 8.28 -0.26 10.94
C ASP A 259 8.79 1.13 10.51
N ASN A 260 9.87 1.60 11.12
CA ASN A 260 10.54 2.83 10.73
C ASN A 260 11.54 2.65 9.57
N ILE A 261 11.69 1.46 9.02
CA ILE A 261 12.60 1.17 7.92
C ILE A 261 11.82 0.73 6.68
N GLU A 262 12.08 1.40 5.56
CA GLU A 262 11.49 1.06 4.27
C GLU A 262 12.04 -0.29 3.76
N LYS A 263 11.15 -1.15 3.26
CA LYS A 263 11.48 -2.47 2.73
C LYS A 263 12.46 -2.35 1.56
N ASN A 264 13.55 -3.13 1.56
CA ASN A 264 14.55 -3.24 0.48
C ASN A 264 15.16 -1.90 0.01
N ALA A 265 15.08 -0.84 0.80
CA ALA A 265 15.43 0.51 0.34
C ALA A 265 16.66 1.11 1.02
N GLY A 266 17.08 0.59 2.17
CA GLY A 266 18.15 1.19 2.96
C GLY A 266 17.79 2.57 3.52
N LYS A 267 16.47 2.86 3.71
CA LYS A 267 15.95 4.18 4.01
C LYS A 267 15.18 4.20 5.33
N LEU A 268 15.46 5.21 6.15
CA LEU A 268 14.73 5.50 7.38
C LEU A 268 13.45 6.28 7.06
N LEU A 269 12.34 5.84 7.66
CA LEU A 269 11.05 6.51 7.65
C LEU A 269 10.89 7.40 8.89
N ALA A 270 9.70 7.98 9.08
CA ALA A 270 9.38 8.73 10.29
C ALA A 270 9.53 7.85 11.54
N TYR A 271 10.05 8.44 12.60
CA TYR A 271 10.28 7.80 13.90
C TYR A 271 9.92 8.78 15.04
N ASN A 272 9.76 8.24 16.23
CA ASN A 272 9.48 9.00 17.45
C ASN A 272 10.67 8.91 18.42
N SER A 273 10.64 9.70 19.51
CA SER A 273 11.50 9.46 20.65
C SER A 273 11.06 8.21 21.42
N VAL A 274 11.91 7.73 22.32
CA VAL A 274 11.60 6.60 23.23
C VAL A 274 10.35 6.88 24.04
N GLU A 275 10.22 8.12 24.59
CA GLU A 275 9.05 8.55 25.34
C GLU A 275 7.79 8.59 24.49
N GLU A 276 7.83 9.25 23.33
CA GLU A 276 6.69 9.35 22.39
C GLU A 276 6.24 7.98 21.89
N ALA A 277 7.17 7.05 21.71
CA ALA A 277 6.88 5.67 21.31
C ALA A 277 6.34 4.80 22.46
N GLY A 278 6.35 5.31 23.71
CA GLY A 278 5.86 4.60 24.89
C GLY A 278 6.63 3.31 25.19
N ILE A 279 7.95 3.30 24.98
CA ILE A 279 8.79 2.11 25.16
C ILE A 279 9.04 1.86 26.64
N ILE A 280 8.65 0.68 27.12
CA ILE A 280 8.83 0.24 28.51
C ILE A 280 9.74 -1.00 28.65
N SER A 281 10.00 -1.70 27.55
CA SER A 281 10.85 -2.91 27.53
C SER A 281 12.27 -2.57 27.08
N GLY A 282 13.23 -3.44 27.38
CA GLY A 282 14.61 -3.27 26.96
C GLY A 282 14.74 -3.18 25.42
N ASN A 283 15.57 -2.24 24.99
CA ASN A 283 15.90 -1.98 23.58
C ASN A 283 17.43 -2.01 23.42
N HIS A 284 17.92 -2.23 22.19
CA HIS A 284 19.35 -2.19 21.92
C HIS A 284 19.80 -0.74 21.74
N LEU A 285 20.81 -0.33 22.50
CA LEU A 285 21.52 0.93 22.26
C LEU A 285 22.38 0.77 21.01
N PHE A 286 22.24 1.71 20.07
CA PHE A 286 23.04 1.77 18.86
C PHE A 286 23.71 3.14 18.71
N TYR A 287 24.77 3.17 17.93
CA TYR A 287 25.55 4.36 17.63
C TYR A 287 25.50 4.71 16.16
N LYS A 288 25.65 6.01 15.87
CA LYS A 288 25.77 6.52 14.49
C LYS A 288 26.81 5.74 13.68
N GLY A 289 26.43 5.37 12.47
CA GLY A 289 27.29 4.61 11.56
C GLY A 289 27.15 3.09 11.67
N GLN A 290 26.52 2.56 12.71
CA GLN A 290 26.17 1.14 12.78
C GLN A 290 25.06 0.79 11.80
N ILE A 291 25.05 -0.45 11.31
CA ILE A 291 23.94 -0.99 10.51
C ILE A 291 22.85 -1.48 11.47
N LEU A 292 21.60 -1.09 11.23
CA LEU A 292 20.45 -1.62 11.93
C LEU A 292 19.69 -2.57 11.01
N TYR A 293 19.57 -3.84 11.42
CA TYR A 293 18.95 -4.91 10.63
C TYR A 293 17.78 -5.55 11.39
N SER A 294 16.63 -5.68 10.76
CA SER A 294 15.46 -6.37 11.35
C SER A 294 15.63 -7.89 11.33
N LYS A 295 15.67 -8.53 12.51
CA LYS A 295 15.72 -9.99 12.60
C LYS A 295 14.37 -10.66 12.34
N ILE A 296 13.24 -9.91 12.44
CA ILE A 296 11.89 -10.41 12.16
C ILE A 296 11.50 -10.15 10.71
N ARG A 297 10.79 -11.10 10.10
CA ARG A 297 10.42 -11.05 8.68
C ARG A 297 11.61 -10.61 7.81
N PRO A 298 12.77 -11.28 7.92
CA PRO A 298 14.01 -10.81 7.29
C PRO A 298 13.93 -10.77 5.76
N ASN A 299 12.96 -11.48 5.14
CA ASN A 299 12.62 -11.38 3.72
C ASN A 299 12.09 -9.99 3.30
N LEU A 300 11.67 -9.15 4.24
CA LEU A 300 11.35 -7.74 3.97
C LEU A 300 12.61 -6.88 3.87
N ASN A 301 13.74 -7.42 4.24
CA ASN A 301 15.06 -6.81 4.18
C ASN A 301 15.09 -5.35 4.64
N LYS A 302 14.66 -5.12 5.88
CA LYS A 302 14.64 -3.82 6.54
C LYS A 302 16.00 -3.57 7.20
N VAL A 303 16.85 -2.83 6.51
CA VAL A 303 18.23 -2.53 6.89
C VAL A 303 18.57 -1.08 6.58
N ILE A 304 19.32 -0.40 7.47
CA ILE A 304 19.81 0.98 7.28
C ILE A 304 21.19 1.14 7.95
N ILE A 305 21.88 2.23 7.61
CA ILE A 305 22.96 2.78 8.45
C ILE A 305 22.35 3.83 9.35
N ALA A 306 22.62 3.73 10.66
CA ALA A 306 22.11 4.65 11.66
C ALA A 306 22.67 6.06 11.43
N PRO A 307 21.83 7.09 11.24
CA PRO A 307 22.29 8.46 11.01
C PRO A 307 22.63 9.22 12.32
N PHE A 308 22.29 8.65 13.47
CA PHE A 308 22.42 9.20 14.82
C PHE A 308 22.55 8.06 15.84
N ASP A 309 22.80 8.41 17.12
CA ASP A 309 22.73 7.48 18.24
C ASP A 309 21.28 7.30 18.69
N GLY A 310 20.88 6.13 19.18
CA GLY A 310 19.50 5.88 19.58
C GLY A 310 19.26 4.51 20.18
N LEU A 311 17.99 4.20 20.42
CA LEU A 311 17.54 2.87 20.80
C LEU A 311 16.81 2.20 19.64
N CYS A 312 17.11 0.92 19.37
CA CYS A 312 16.31 0.15 18.43
C CYS A 312 15.63 -1.03 19.12
N SER A 313 14.49 -1.42 18.56
CA SER A 313 13.69 -2.54 19.06
C SER A 313 14.57 -3.78 19.32
N ALA A 314 14.24 -4.54 20.36
CA ALA A 314 14.85 -5.85 20.63
C ALA A 314 14.72 -6.83 19.44
N ASP A 315 13.84 -6.57 18.47
CA ASP A 315 13.71 -7.35 17.23
C ASP A 315 14.63 -6.87 16.10
N MET A 316 15.61 -6.03 16.42
CA MET A 316 16.65 -5.56 15.49
C MET A 316 18.06 -5.94 15.99
N TYR A 317 19.01 -5.90 15.08
CA TYR A 317 20.43 -6.07 15.36
C TYR A 317 21.19 -4.80 14.99
N PRO A 318 21.81 -4.09 15.97
CA PRO A 318 22.90 -3.18 15.68
C PRO A 318 24.12 -3.98 15.23
N ILE A 319 24.73 -3.61 14.11
CA ILE A 319 25.83 -4.34 13.49
C ILE A 319 26.97 -3.38 13.22
N GLU A 320 28.16 -3.77 13.63
CA GLU A 320 29.41 -3.08 13.33
C GLU A 320 30.21 -3.86 12.30
N SER A 321 30.81 -3.17 11.33
CA SER A 321 31.59 -3.84 10.29
C SER A 321 33.06 -3.45 10.37
N ASN A 322 33.95 -4.40 10.10
CA ASN A 322 35.39 -4.16 9.87
C ASN A 322 35.69 -3.86 8.39
N GLN A 323 34.66 -3.81 7.54
CA GLN A 323 34.72 -3.40 6.15
C GLN A 323 34.07 -2.02 5.99
N MET A 324 34.09 -1.47 4.77
CA MET A 324 33.36 -0.23 4.49
C MET A 324 31.85 -0.44 4.76
N THR A 325 31.32 0.20 5.80
CA THR A 325 29.93 -0.01 6.28
C THR A 325 28.90 0.13 5.15
N LYS A 326 29.11 1.09 4.26
CA LYS A 326 28.20 1.34 3.15
C LYS A 326 28.25 0.24 2.08
N PHE A 327 29.43 -0.38 1.85
CA PHE A 327 29.52 -1.57 1.01
C PHE A 327 28.73 -2.74 1.64
N ILE A 328 28.86 -2.95 2.95
CA ILE A 328 28.10 -3.99 3.66
C ILE A 328 26.59 -3.72 3.58
N LEU A 329 26.15 -2.47 3.69
CA LEU A 329 24.74 -2.12 3.48
C LEU A 329 24.26 -2.54 2.08
N TYR A 330 25.00 -2.18 1.02
CA TYR A 330 24.64 -2.56 -0.34
C TYR A 330 24.68 -4.08 -0.55
N MET A 331 25.65 -4.76 0.03
CA MET A 331 25.69 -6.21 0.02
C MET A 331 24.46 -6.83 0.69
N MET A 332 24.03 -6.31 1.83
CA MET A 332 22.82 -6.77 2.52
C MET A 332 21.53 -6.42 1.76
N LEU A 333 21.55 -5.39 0.89
CA LEU A 333 20.43 -5.02 0.02
C LEU A 333 20.40 -5.83 -1.29
N SER A 334 21.43 -6.62 -1.61
CA SER A 334 21.49 -7.42 -2.82
C SER A 334 20.56 -8.63 -2.79
N ASP A 335 20.13 -9.06 -3.96
CA ASP A 335 19.23 -10.21 -4.09
C ASP A 335 19.88 -11.50 -3.55
N TYR A 336 21.19 -11.72 -3.80
CA TYR A 336 21.85 -12.94 -3.32
C TYR A 336 21.90 -13.05 -1.79
N PHE A 337 22.05 -11.94 -1.07
CA PHE A 337 22.04 -11.94 0.40
C PHE A 337 20.64 -12.24 0.93
N VAL A 338 19.63 -11.59 0.36
CA VAL A 338 18.22 -11.81 0.72
C VAL A 338 17.78 -13.24 0.43
N GLU A 339 18.21 -13.82 -0.68
CA GLU A 339 17.91 -15.19 -1.07
C GLU A 339 18.50 -16.20 -0.08
N GLN A 340 19.77 -16.07 0.31
CA GLN A 340 20.39 -16.93 1.32
C GLN A 340 19.66 -16.81 2.68
N VAL A 341 19.31 -15.60 3.10
CA VAL A 341 18.49 -15.38 4.31
C VAL A 341 17.15 -16.08 4.17
N SER A 342 16.49 -16.00 3.02
CA SER A 342 15.19 -16.64 2.76
C SER A 342 15.27 -18.16 2.83
N ILE A 343 16.36 -18.76 2.33
CA ILE A 343 16.63 -20.21 2.43
C ILE A 343 16.74 -20.63 3.90
N VAL A 344 17.46 -19.88 4.72
CA VAL A 344 17.65 -20.20 6.15
C VAL A 344 16.34 -20.18 6.94
N ILE A 345 15.40 -19.32 6.55
CA ILE A 345 14.12 -19.16 7.27
C ILE A 345 12.93 -19.88 6.61
N HIS A 346 13.16 -20.62 5.53
CA HIS A 346 12.14 -21.19 4.64
C HIS A 346 11.01 -21.96 5.39
N ASP A 347 11.35 -22.74 6.40
CA ASP A 347 10.38 -23.58 7.13
C ASP A 347 9.62 -22.82 8.24
N ARG A 348 9.78 -21.51 8.37
CA ARG A 348 9.21 -20.69 9.44
C ARG A 348 7.95 -19.96 8.99
N VAL A 349 6.77 -20.53 9.25
CA VAL A 349 5.48 -20.05 8.72
C VAL A 349 4.95 -18.79 9.44
N LYS A 350 5.13 -18.70 10.78
CA LYS A 350 4.60 -17.57 11.57
C LYS A 350 5.73 -16.67 12.06
N MET A 351 5.77 -15.42 11.58
CA MET A 351 6.76 -14.42 11.97
C MET A 351 8.19 -14.98 11.94
N PRO A 352 8.72 -15.32 10.74
CA PRO A 352 10.05 -15.87 10.62
C PRO A 352 11.06 -14.91 11.24
N LYS A 353 12.03 -15.46 12.00
CA LYS A 353 13.14 -14.71 12.59
C LYS A 353 14.43 -15.39 12.18
N ILE A 354 15.46 -14.60 11.95
CA ILE A 354 16.85 -15.08 11.78
C ILE A 354 17.61 -14.81 13.08
N ASN A 355 18.30 -15.81 13.64
CA ASN A 355 19.13 -15.60 14.80
C ASN A 355 20.54 -15.11 14.44
N GLN A 356 21.35 -14.74 15.43
CA GLN A 356 22.68 -14.17 15.23
C GLN A 356 23.65 -15.16 14.55
N ASP A 357 23.60 -16.44 14.97
CA ASP A 357 24.47 -17.46 14.41
C ASP A 357 24.13 -17.75 12.95
N GLU A 358 22.83 -17.86 12.65
CA GLU A 358 22.34 -18.05 11.29
C GLU A 358 22.73 -16.89 10.36
N LEU A 359 22.54 -15.64 10.82
CA LEU A 359 22.95 -14.45 10.08
C LEU A 359 24.47 -14.44 9.89
N GLY A 360 25.22 -14.81 10.91
CA GLY A 360 26.68 -14.93 10.87
C GLY A 360 27.20 -15.96 9.88
N GLU A 361 26.46 -17.02 9.60
CA GLU A 361 26.84 -18.09 8.68
C GLU A 361 26.53 -17.77 7.20
N ILE A 362 25.80 -16.70 6.91
CA ILE A 362 25.54 -16.27 5.52
C ILE A 362 26.88 -16.08 4.79
N ARG A 363 27.00 -16.67 3.62
CA ARG A 363 28.22 -16.59 2.80
C ARG A 363 28.23 -15.26 2.06
N VAL A 364 29.35 -14.56 2.15
CA VAL A 364 29.51 -13.23 1.53
C VAL A 364 30.79 -13.16 0.72
N VAL A 365 30.83 -12.27 -0.25
CA VAL A 365 31.97 -11.95 -1.07
C VAL A 365 32.45 -10.54 -0.77
N ILE A 366 33.78 -10.40 -0.57
CA ILE A 366 34.37 -9.14 -0.12
C ILE A 366 35.42 -8.71 -1.13
N PRO A 367 35.25 -7.54 -1.75
CA PRO A 367 36.24 -6.89 -2.60
C PRO A 367 37.46 -6.42 -1.83
N ILE A 368 38.54 -6.17 -2.54
CA ILE A 368 39.67 -5.39 -2.00
C ILE A 368 39.16 -3.95 -1.65
N PRO A 369 39.82 -3.24 -0.71
CA PRO A 369 39.36 -1.94 -0.24
C PRO A 369 39.12 -0.89 -1.34
N GLY A 370 39.96 -0.88 -2.38
CA GLY A 370 39.81 0.00 -3.54
C GLY A 370 38.50 -0.23 -4.28
N ASP A 371 38.19 -1.49 -4.57
CA ASP A 371 36.94 -1.86 -5.26
C ASP A 371 35.70 -1.51 -4.41
N GLN A 372 35.77 -1.66 -3.06
CA GLN A 372 34.68 -1.26 -2.19
C GLN A 372 34.34 0.23 -2.33
N ILE A 373 35.36 1.09 -2.38
CA ILE A 373 35.22 2.55 -2.54
C ILE A 373 34.55 2.88 -3.88
N ASP A 374 35.04 2.27 -4.96
CA ASP A 374 34.53 2.55 -6.31
C ASP A 374 33.11 2.02 -6.49
N ILE A 375 32.81 0.82 -5.99
CA ILE A 375 31.45 0.25 -5.99
C ILE A 375 30.49 1.13 -5.21
N VAL A 376 30.86 1.59 -4.01
CA VAL A 376 30.00 2.46 -3.20
C VAL A 376 29.74 3.78 -3.92
N ARG A 377 30.77 4.40 -4.50
CA ARG A 377 30.61 5.65 -5.25
C ARG A 377 29.64 5.46 -6.44
N TYR A 378 29.84 4.42 -7.22
CA TYR A 378 28.96 4.07 -8.34
C TYR A 378 27.51 3.83 -7.91
N LEU A 379 27.32 3.03 -6.83
CA LEU A 379 25.99 2.71 -6.34
C LEU A 379 25.29 3.92 -5.72
N ASP A 380 26.02 4.81 -5.04
CA ASP A 380 25.48 6.07 -4.52
C ASP A 380 24.88 6.96 -5.63
N GLU A 381 25.65 7.12 -6.71
CA GLU A 381 25.20 7.88 -7.87
C GLU A 381 24.03 7.18 -8.56
N LYS A 382 24.18 5.90 -8.89
CA LYS A 382 23.20 5.17 -9.69
C LYS A 382 21.88 4.91 -8.94
N CYS A 383 21.95 4.52 -7.68
CA CYS A 383 20.77 4.36 -6.85
C CYS A 383 20.09 5.71 -6.57
N GLY A 384 20.87 6.78 -6.40
CA GLY A 384 20.33 8.13 -6.25
C GLY A 384 19.52 8.60 -7.47
N GLU A 385 20.04 8.36 -8.69
CA GLU A 385 19.31 8.64 -9.94
C GLU A 385 17.99 7.85 -10.02
N ILE A 386 18.04 6.54 -9.73
CA ILE A 386 16.85 5.67 -9.77
C ILE A 386 15.83 6.12 -8.70
N ASP A 387 16.26 6.44 -7.49
CA ASP A 387 15.38 6.89 -6.40
C ASP A 387 14.72 8.23 -6.71
N ALA A 388 15.40 9.14 -7.41
CA ALA A 388 14.82 10.38 -7.88
C ALA A 388 13.67 10.12 -8.89
N ILE A 389 13.88 9.22 -9.85
CA ILE A 389 12.86 8.82 -10.83
C ILE A 389 11.67 8.14 -10.13
N ILE A 390 11.92 7.24 -9.18
CA ILE A 390 10.85 6.57 -8.41
C ILE A 390 10.04 7.61 -7.63
N THR A 391 10.69 8.59 -7.03
CA THR A 391 10.02 9.67 -6.28
C THR A 391 9.12 10.48 -7.19
N GLU A 392 9.60 10.90 -8.35
CA GLU A 392 8.79 11.62 -9.36
C GLU A 392 7.57 10.78 -9.80
N LYS A 393 7.77 9.48 -10.06
CA LYS A 393 6.67 8.58 -10.42
C LYS A 393 5.63 8.43 -9.31
N LYS A 394 6.05 8.34 -8.04
CA LYS A 394 5.15 8.31 -6.88
C LYS A 394 4.35 9.61 -6.74
N GLU A 395 4.94 10.76 -7.03
CA GLU A 395 4.24 12.05 -7.06
C GLU A 395 3.22 12.13 -8.22
N GLN A 396 3.59 11.67 -9.42
CA GLN A 396 2.67 11.57 -10.56
C GLN A 396 1.47 10.68 -10.25
N PHE A 397 1.71 9.51 -9.65
CA PHE A 397 0.68 8.58 -9.20
C PHE A 397 -0.29 9.24 -8.21
N SER A 398 0.24 9.93 -7.20
CA SER A 398 -0.55 10.65 -6.20
C SER A 398 -1.40 11.76 -6.85
N THR A 399 -0.79 12.55 -7.72
CA THR A 399 -1.45 13.66 -8.43
C THR A 399 -2.62 13.17 -9.30
N LEU A 400 -2.43 12.08 -10.05
CA LEU A 400 -3.49 11.49 -10.87
C LEU A 400 -4.66 10.99 -10.02
N ASN A 401 -4.39 10.37 -8.87
CA ASN A 401 -5.43 9.92 -7.96
C ASN A 401 -6.22 11.10 -7.35
N GLU A 402 -5.56 12.18 -6.96
CA GLU A 402 -6.25 13.38 -6.46
C GLU A 402 -7.04 14.06 -7.57
N TYR A 403 -6.49 14.13 -8.79
CA TYR A 403 -7.21 14.64 -9.96
C TYR A 403 -8.48 13.83 -10.26
N LYS A 404 -8.40 12.48 -10.22
CA LYS A 404 -9.58 11.61 -10.39
C LYS A 404 -10.68 11.95 -9.40
N LYS A 405 -10.33 12.13 -8.12
CA LYS A 405 -11.29 12.47 -7.05
C LYS A 405 -11.94 13.83 -7.28
N SER A 406 -11.13 14.85 -7.61
CA SER A 406 -11.64 16.19 -7.94
C SER A 406 -12.55 16.15 -9.16
N LEU A 407 -12.13 15.44 -10.21
CA LEU A 407 -12.91 15.25 -11.43
C LEU A 407 -14.29 14.70 -11.13
N ILE A 408 -14.38 13.58 -10.40
CA ILE A 408 -15.64 12.96 -10.02
C ILE A 408 -16.53 13.97 -9.27
N TYR A 409 -15.97 14.60 -8.24
CA TYR A 409 -16.71 15.56 -7.42
C TYR A 409 -17.26 16.75 -8.21
N GLU A 410 -16.45 17.34 -9.10
CA GLU A 410 -16.84 18.52 -9.89
C GLU A 410 -17.98 18.19 -10.86
N TYR A 411 -17.97 17.01 -11.48
CA TYR A 411 -19.00 16.61 -12.42
C TYR A 411 -20.29 16.15 -11.72
N VAL A 412 -20.21 15.38 -10.65
CA VAL A 412 -21.44 14.93 -9.95
C VAL A 412 -22.11 16.03 -9.15
N THR A 413 -21.42 17.14 -8.87
CA THR A 413 -22.00 18.34 -8.25
C THR A 413 -22.34 19.44 -9.26
N GLY A 414 -22.09 19.20 -10.55
CA GLY A 414 -22.40 20.14 -11.63
C GLY A 414 -21.51 21.38 -11.68
N LYS A 415 -20.37 21.39 -10.99
CA LYS A 415 -19.37 22.46 -11.04
C LYS A 415 -18.65 22.53 -12.39
N LYS A 416 -18.61 21.40 -13.09
CA LYS A 416 -18.16 21.31 -14.49
C LYS A 416 -19.24 20.67 -15.36
N GLU A 417 -19.32 21.10 -16.60
CA GLU A 417 -20.19 20.54 -17.63
C GLU A 417 -19.44 19.50 -18.46
N VAL A 418 -20.15 18.45 -18.84
CA VAL A 418 -19.62 17.49 -19.83
C VAL A 418 -19.40 18.27 -21.14
N PRO A 419 -18.18 18.23 -21.73
CA PRO A 419 -17.93 18.86 -23.01
C PRO A 419 -18.94 18.36 -24.06
N ALA A 420 -19.50 19.26 -24.86
CA ALA A 420 -20.28 18.87 -26.01
C ALA A 420 -19.41 18.02 -26.95
N ILE A 421 -19.94 16.85 -27.33
CA ILE A 421 -19.30 15.93 -28.27
C ILE A 421 -19.36 16.51 -29.68
#